data_cfbf68941adf7337a769b05a19b8e8e7
#
_entry.id   cfbf68941adf7337a769b05a19b8e8e7
#
_cell.length_a   1.000
_cell.length_b   1.000
_cell.length_c   1.000
_cell.angle_alpha   90.00
_cell.angle_beta   90.00
_cell.angle_gamma   90.00
#
_symmetry.space_group_name_H-M   'P 1'
#
loop_
_entity.id
_entity.type
_entity.pdbx_description
1 polymer ?
#
loop_
_entity_poly.entity_id
_entity_poly.type
_entity_poly.pdbx_seq_one_letter_code
_entity_poly.pdbx_strand_id
1 'polypeptide(L)'
;DIQTASLSSDVDKVPTVATSKANNTFAVIIANESYNKEAAVPFAANDGKIFAEYCKNVLGLPEENVHLSVNATLNDMKHEIGWLTKVLETRNGDAKAIFYYAGHGIPDEASRNAYLLPVDGYGSDISTGYALEKIYTELGSVPSKEVTLFLDACFSGAKRDGGMLASARGIALKANSGQPVGNMVVFTAAQGDETAYPYKKEGHGLFTYYLLKELKETKGNTTLKQLGDYVSKNVSQQSIVINSKSQTPTVIPSKNIADKWEGWTLK
;
A
#
# COMPACT_ATOMS: atom_id res chain seq x y z
N ASP A 1 25.93 17.57 21.57
CA ASP A 1 24.55 17.06 21.54
C ASP A 1 23.77 17.85 20.51
N ILE A 2 23.77 17.38 19.26
CA ILE A 2 22.85 17.88 18.23
C ILE A 2 21.54 17.15 18.48
N GLN A 3 20.59 17.81 19.14
CA GLN A 3 19.20 17.40 19.14
C GLN A 3 18.71 17.43 17.67
N THR A 4 18.65 16.27 17.03
CA THR A 4 17.85 16.10 15.84
C THR A 4 16.40 16.29 16.27
N ALA A 5 15.88 17.50 16.10
CA ALA A 5 14.44 17.71 16.14
C ALA A 5 13.83 16.73 15.14
N SER A 6 12.98 15.82 15.58
CA SER A 6 12.17 15.01 14.69
C SER A 6 11.29 16.00 13.95
N LEU A 7 11.67 16.31 12.72
CA LEU A 7 10.82 17.07 11.81
C LEU A 7 9.60 16.20 11.52
N SER A 8 8.51 16.45 12.25
CA SER A 8 7.24 15.81 11.90
C SER A 8 6.82 16.35 10.54
N SER A 9 6.50 15.46 9.64
CA SER A 9 5.95 15.80 8.33
C SER A 9 4.64 16.59 8.48
N ASP A 10 4.34 17.43 7.52
CA ASP A 10 3.05 18.12 7.49
C ASP A 10 1.86 17.14 7.42
N VAL A 11 2.05 15.97 6.78
CA VAL A 11 1.02 14.93 6.71
C VAL A 11 0.80 14.18 8.03
N ASP A 12 1.75 14.23 8.98
CA ASP A 12 1.58 13.66 10.33
C ASP A 12 0.54 14.40 11.16
N LYS A 13 0.26 15.66 10.80
CA LYS A 13 -0.82 16.44 11.40
C LYS A 13 -2.14 16.09 10.73
N VAL A 14 -2.69 14.95 11.12
CA VAL A 14 -3.93 14.42 10.55
C VAL A 14 -5.11 15.33 10.91
N PRO A 15 -5.85 15.87 9.93
CA PRO A 15 -7.00 16.70 10.23
C PRO A 15 -8.17 15.82 10.72
N THR A 16 -8.89 16.32 11.72
CA THR A 16 -10.18 15.71 12.09
C THR A 16 -11.26 16.36 11.24
N VAL A 17 -11.82 15.59 10.32
CA VAL A 17 -12.92 16.04 9.47
C VAL A 17 -14.22 15.51 10.05
N ALA A 18 -15.12 16.43 10.43
CA ALA A 18 -16.46 16.05 10.88
C ALA A 18 -17.25 15.53 9.67
N THR A 19 -17.30 14.23 9.52
CA THR A 19 -18.05 13.54 8.45
C THR A 19 -19.02 12.52 9.03
N SER A 20 -19.99 12.10 8.21
CA SER A 20 -20.76 10.90 8.50
C SER A 20 -19.83 9.70 8.64
N LYS A 21 -20.13 8.79 9.56
CA LYS A 21 -19.36 7.55 9.77
C LYS A 21 -19.46 6.64 8.56
N ALA A 22 -18.33 6.15 8.06
CA ALA A 22 -18.24 5.16 6.99
C ALA A 22 -18.35 3.74 7.56
N ASN A 23 -19.52 3.40 8.11
CA ASN A 23 -19.74 2.16 8.87
C ASN A 23 -19.58 0.86 8.04
N ASN A 24 -19.67 0.95 6.72
CA ASN A 24 -19.52 -0.19 5.82
C ASN A 24 -18.20 -0.15 5.04
N THR A 25 -17.23 0.64 5.51
CA THR A 25 -15.85 0.63 4.97
C THR A 25 -14.92 0.03 6.01
N PHE A 26 -14.10 -0.92 5.58
CA PHE A 26 -13.18 -1.69 6.42
C PHE A 26 -11.76 -1.57 5.87
N ALA A 27 -10.77 -1.44 6.73
CA ALA A 27 -9.39 -1.28 6.33
C ALA A 27 -8.48 -2.27 7.04
N VAL A 28 -7.60 -2.92 6.28
CA VAL A 28 -6.44 -3.66 6.78
C VAL A 28 -5.18 -2.95 6.32
N ILE A 29 -4.31 -2.63 7.26
CA ILE A 29 -3.08 -1.90 7.05
C ILE A 29 -1.93 -2.75 7.59
N ILE A 30 -1.04 -3.17 6.70
CA ILE A 30 0.16 -3.95 7.02
C ILE A 30 1.38 -3.09 6.73
N ALA A 31 2.20 -2.86 7.76
CA ALA A 31 3.34 -1.96 7.71
C ALA A 31 4.60 -2.67 8.22
N ASN A 32 5.37 -3.25 7.30
CA ASN A 32 6.54 -4.07 7.61
C ASN A 32 7.83 -3.27 7.43
N GLU A 33 8.41 -2.85 8.55
CA GLU A 33 9.66 -2.09 8.60
C GLU A 33 10.86 -2.95 9.00
N SER A 34 10.71 -3.72 10.10
CA SER A 34 11.80 -4.46 10.72
C SER A 34 11.69 -5.94 10.38
N TYR A 35 12.59 -6.41 9.52
CA TYR A 35 12.63 -7.79 9.04
C TYR A 35 13.66 -8.62 9.81
N ASN A 36 13.37 -9.91 10.00
CA ASN A 36 14.27 -10.81 10.71
C ASN A 36 15.52 -11.19 9.88
N LYS A 37 15.41 -11.22 8.57
CA LYS A 37 16.43 -11.73 7.63
C LYS A 37 16.79 -10.77 6.51
N GLU A 38 16.01 -9.72 6.31
CA GLU A 38 16.23 -8.74 5.27
C GLU A 38 16.48 -7.34 5.86
N ALA A 39 16.95 -6.43 5.04
CA ALA A 39 17.14 -5.04 5.45
C ALA A 39 15.81 -4.39 5.84
N ALA A 40 15.84 -3.45 6.77
CA ALA A 40 14.66 -2.68 7.11
C ALA A 40 14.12 -1.87 5.92
N VAL A 41 12.80 -1.61 5.93
CA VAL A 41 12.15 -0.68 5.01
C VAL A 41 11.89 0.62 5.76
N PRO A 42 12.75 1.64 5.58
CA PRO A 42 12.64 2.87 6.34
C PRO A 42 11.25 3.51 6.22
N PHE A 43 10.71 3.93 7.35
CA PHE A 43 9.44 4.65 7.50
C PHE A 43 8.16 3.84 7.22
N ALA A 44 8.24 2.54 6.90
CA ALA A 44 7.04 1.75 6.64
C ALA A 44 6.09 1.71 7.84
N ALA A 45 6.63 1.60 9.06
CA ALA A 45 5.82 1.62 10.28
C ALA A 45 5.10 2.96 10.48
N ASN A 46 5.77 4.08 10.22
CA ASN A 46 5.17 5.41 10.25
C ASN A 46 4.10 5.57 9.18
N ASP A 47 4.39 5.15 7.96
CA ASP A 47 3.45 5.16 6.83
C ASP A 47 2.12 4.49 7.21
N GLY A 48 2.18 3.26 7.74
CA GLY A 48 0.98 2.52 8.13
C GLY A 48 0.23 3.15 9.29
N LYS A 49 0.94 3.63 10.32
CA LYS A 49 0.33 4.30 11.48
C LYS A 49 -0.42 5.56 11.07
N ILE A 50 0.21 6.41 10.27
CA ILE A 50 -0.42 7.66 9.82
C ILE A 50 -1.56 7.37 8.86
N PHE A 51 -1.43 6.41 7.93
CA PHE A 51 -2.53 6.02 7.05
C PHE A 51 -3.75 5.51 7.84
N ALA A 52 -3.54 4.73 8.92
CA ALA A 52 -4.61 4.30 9.80
C ALA A 52 -5.36 5.48 10.45
N GLU A 53 -4.62 6.52 10.88
CA GLU A 53 -5.23 7.75 11.40
C GLU A 53 -6.04 8.50 10.33
N TYR A 54 -5.58 8.53 9.07
CA TYR A 54 -6.36 9.10 7.96
C TYR A 54 -7.64 8.29 7.69
N CYS A 55 -7.59 6.97 7.75
CA CYS A 55 -8.79 6.13 7.63
C CYS A 55 -9.84 6.50 8.68
N LYS A 56 -9.44 6.69 9.93
CA LYS A 56 -10.34 7.05 11.04
C LYS A 56 -10.80 8.51 10.97
N ASN A 57 -9.85 9.45 10.91
CA ASN A 57 -10.11 10.87 11.12
C ASN A 57 -10.52 11.64 9.87
N VAL A 58 -10.10 11.19 8.68
CA VAL A 58 -10.39 11.84 7.40
C VAL A 58 -11.46 11.10 6.61
N LEU A 59 -11.34 9.77 6.50
CA LEU A 59 -12.30 8.94 5.77
C LEU A 59 -13.52 8.55 6.61
N GLY A 60 -13.44 8.65 7.94
CA GLY A 60 -14.56 8.43 8.86
C GLY A 60 -14.84 6.97 9.18
N LEU A 61 -13.87 6.07 8.99
CA LEU A 61 -14.04 4.68 9.39
C LEU A 61 -14.12 4.58 10.92
N PRO A 62 -15.05 3.79 11.48
CA PRO A 62 -15.02 3.42 12.89
C PRO A 62 -13.68 2.76 13.27
N GLU A 63 -13.23 2.96 14.49
CA GLU A 63 -11.95 2.41 14.95
C GLU A 63 -11.90 0.88 14.84
N GLU A 64 -12.99 0.21 15.17
CA GLU A 64 -13.16 -1.24 15.06
C GLU A 64 -13.12 -1.77 13.60
N ASN A 65 -13.24 -0.88 12.62
CA ASN A 65 -13.16 -1.21 11.19
C ASN A 65 -11.74 -1.01 10.62
N VAL A 66 -10.78 -0.55 11.43
CA VAL A 66 -9.41 -0.27 10.99
C VAL A 66 -8.44 -1.17 11.73
N HIS A 67 -7.90 -2.16 11.04
CA HIS A 67 -6.88 -3.06 11.58
C HIS A 67 -5.49 -2.62 11.10
N LEU A 68 -4.61 -2.35 12.06
CA LEU A 68 -3.20 -2.02 11.80
C LEU A 68 -2.30 -3.12 12.35
N SER A 69 -1.50 -3.73 11.48
CA SER A 69 -0.48 -4.71 11.85
C SER A 69 0.89 -4.18 11.45
N VAL A 70 1.72 -3.87 12.45
CA VAL A 70 3.11 -3.39 12.26
C VAL A 70 4.05 -4.57 12.45
N ASN A 71 4.96 -4.77 11.49
CA ASN A 71 5.89 -5.90 11.47
C ASN A 71 5.16 -7.26 11.50
N ALA A 72 4.21 -7.42 10.59
CA ALA A 72 3.38 -8.60 10.47
C ALA A 72 4.17 -9.82 9.97
N THR A 73 3.99 -10.94 10.67
CA THR A 73 4.42 -12.26 10.21
C THR A 73 3.50 -12.78 9.11
N LEU A 74 3.89 -13.89 8.44
CA LEU A 74 3.01 -14.52 7.46
C LEU A 74 1.65 -14.93 8.06
N ASN A 75 1.64 -15.37 9.30
CA ASN A 75 0.40 -15.75 9.98
C ASN A 75 -0.46 -14.53 10.34
N ASP A 76 0.15 -13.40 10.74
CA ASP A 76 -0.57 -12.16 10.96
C ASP A 76 -1.20 -11.66 9.66
N MET A 77 -0.47 -11.69 8.55
CA MET A 77 -1.00 -11.30 7.23
C MET A 77 -2.18 -12.18 6.83
N LYS A 78 -2.09 -13.50 7.01
CA LYS A 78 -3.19 -14.43 6.73
C LYS A 78 -4.42 -14.14 7.60
N HIS A 79 -4.20 -13.83 8.88
CA HIS A 79 -5.27 -13.51 9.82
C HIS A 79 -6.01 -12.24 9.38
N GLU A 80 -5.28 -11.16 9.11
CA GLU A 80 -5.87 -9.86 8.76
C GLU A 80 -6.59 -9.90 7.40
N ILE A 81 -5.99 -10.51 6.39
CA ILE A 81 -6.63 -10.66 5.07
C ILE A 81 -7.87 -11.58 5.18
N GLY A 82 -7.77 -12.66 5.95
CA GLY A 82 -8.90 -13.54 6.23
C GLY A 82 -10.05 -12.83 6.96
N TRP A 83 -9.74 -11.96 7.93
CA TRP A 83 -10.74 -11.12 8.59
C TRP A 83 -11.44 -10.19 7.59
N LEU A 84 -10.67 -9.48 6.75
CA LEU A 84 -11.23 -8.56 5.76
C LEU A 84 -12.13 -9.29 4.76
N THR A 85 -11.68 -10.46 4.25
CA THR A 85 -12.48 -11.32 3.36
C THR A 85 -13.79 -11.73 4.02
N LYS A 86 -13.73 -12.17 5.28
CA LYS A 86 -14.91 -12.60 6.06
C LYS A 86 -15.92 -11.46 6.26
N VAL A 87 -15.43 -10.27 6.56
CA VAL A 87 -16.28 -9.08 6.69
C VAL A 87 -16.99 -8.78 5.37
N LEU A 88 -16.29 -8.79 4.25
CA LEU A 88 -16.89 -8.57 2.92
C LEU A 88 -17.97 -9.62 2.62
N GLU A 89 -17.70 -10.91 2.90
CA GLU A 89 -18.68 -11.99 2.74
C GLU A 89 -19.97 -11.73 3.54
N THR A 90 -19.82 -11.33 4.81
CA THR A 90 -20.98 -11.10 5.69
C THR A 90 -21.79 -9.88 5.32
N ARG A 91 -21.21 -8.91 4.60
CA ARG A 91 -21.89 -7.70 4.14
C ARG A 91 -22.53 -7.84 2.75
N ASN A 92 -22.29 -8.97 2.08
CA ASN A 92 -23.00 -9.37 0.85
C ASN A 92 -23.09 -8.26 -0.22
N GLY A 93 -21.98 -7.60 -0.50
CA GLY A 93 -21.89 -6.57 -1.55
C GLY A 93 -22.07 -5.12 -1.09
N ASP A 94 -22.44 -4.87 0.16
CA ASP A 94 -22.65 -3.51 0.69
C ASP A 94 -21.39 -2.88 1.30
N ALA A 95 -20.31 -3.65 1.45
CA ALA A 95 -19.07 -3.17 2.07
C ALA A 95 -18.04 -2.72 1.05
N LYS A 96 -17.26 -1.71 1.47
CA LYS A 96 -16.00 -1.31 0.83
C LYS A 96 -14.82 -1.85 1.63
N ALA A 97 -13.74 -2.19 0.94
CA ALA A 97 -12.47 -2.57 1.56
C ALA A 97 -11.34 -1.66 1.13
N ILE A 98 -10.47 -1.35 2.08
CA ILE A 98 -9.17 -0.72 1.85
C ILE A 98 -8.11 -1.68 2.36
N PHE A 99 -7.17 -2.04 1.50
CA PHE A 99 -5.98 -2.79 1.88
C PHE A 99 -4.74 -1.94 1.60
N TYR A 100 -3.94 -1.69 2.63
CA TYR A 100 -2.69 -0.96 2.51
C TYR A 100 -1.52 -1.84 2.92
N TYR A 101 -0.46 -1.82 2.14
CA TYR A 101 0.79 -2.50 2.46
C TYR A 101 1.97 -1.56 2.23
N ALA A 102 2.85 -1.45 3.23
CA ALA A 102 4.18 -0.88 3.09
C ALA A 102 5.21 -1.90 3.54
N GLY A 103 6.21 -2.20 2.70
CA GLY A 103 7.21 -3.22 3.01
C GLY A 103 7.95 -3.72 1.78
N HIS A 104 8.69 -4.81 1.93
CA HIS A 104 9.34 -5.47 0.81
C HIS A 104 8.34 -6.24 -0.06
N GLY A 105 8.54 -6.12 -1.37
CA GLY A 105 7.99 -7.03 -2.36
C GLY A 105 9.12 -7.88 -2.95
N ILE A 106 8.81 -9.10 -3.32
CA ILE A 106 9.74 -10.02 -3.97
C ILE A 106 9.12 -10.59 -5.25
N PRO A 107 9.89 -10.72 -6.35
CA PRO A 107 9.45 -11.43 -7.55
C PRO A 107 9.80 -12.91 -7.44
N ASP A 108 8.94 -13.76 -7.98
CA ASP A 108 9.35 -15.12 -8.33
C ASP A 108 10.22 -15.09 -9.59
N GLU A 109 11.42 -15.65 -9.53
CA GLU A 109 12.37 -15.66 -10.66
C GLU A 109 11.82 -16.39 -11.88
N ALA A 110 11.02 -17.44 -11.69
CA ALA A 110 10.50 -18.27 -12.76
C ALA A 110 9.20 -17.71 -13.39
N SER A 111 8.19 -17.46 -12.55
CA SER A 111 6.87 -17.01 -13.00
C SER A 111 6.77 -15.49 -13.15
N ARG A 112 7.67 -14.74 -12.53
CA ARG A 112 7.63 -13.28 -12.39
C ARG A 112 6.45 -12.77 -11.54
N ASN A 113 5.76 -13.65 -10.84
CA ASN A 113 4.67 -13.23 -9.94
C ASN A 113 5.22 -12.47 -8.75
N ALA A 114 4.44 -11.50 -8.27
CA ALA A 114 4.80 -10.65 -7.15
C ALA A 114 4.29 -11.24 -5.82
N TYR A 115 5.11 -11.10 -4.77
CA TYR A 115 4.79 -11.53 -3.41
C TYR A 115 5.06 -10.39 -2.43
N LEU A 116 4.22 -10.24 -1.43
CA LEU A 116 4.47 -9.40 -0.27
C LEU A 116 5.31 -10.18 0.74
N LEU A 117 6.38 -9.60 1.26
CA LEU A 117 7.27 -10.28 2.19
C LEU A 117 6.84 -9.99 3.65
N PRO A 118 6.46 -11.00 4.43
CA PRO A 118 6.26 -10.85 5.87
C PRO A 118 7.61 -10.69 6.59
N VAL A 119 7.61 -10.17 7.81
CA VAL A 119 8.87 -9.90 8.54
C VAL A 119 9.66 -11.16 8.92
N ASP A 120 9.00 -12.30 9.00
CA ASP A 120 9.59 -13.62 9.26
C ASP A 120 9.95 -14.38 7.97
N GLY A 121 9.69 -13.78 6.80
CA GLY A 121 9.98 -14.37 5.50
C GLY A 121 11.43 -14.20 5.05
N TYR A 122 11.77 -14.91 3.98
CA TYR A 122 13.08 -14.88 3.32
C TYR A 122 12.92 -14.35 1.90
N GLY A 123 13.62 -13.30 1.53
CA GLY A 123 13.53 -12.73 0.19
C GLY A 123 13.97 -13.67 -0.94
N SER A 124 14.71 -14.73 -0.64
CA SER A 124 15.10 -15.80 -1.58
C SER A 124 14.11 -16.95 -1.67
N ASP A 125 13.08 -16.99 -0.83
CA ASP A 125 12.13 -18.09 -0.75
C ASP A 125 10.69 -17.57 -0.81
N ILE A 126 10.11 -17.62 -2.02
CA ILE A 126 8.74 -17.15 -2.28
C ILE A 126 7.68 -17.91 -1.48
N SER A 127 7.97 -19.15 -1.03
CA SER A 127 7.05 -19.94 -0.21
C SER A 127 6.78 -19.30 1.16
N THR A 128 7.68 -18.41 1.60
CA THR A 128 7.55 -17.62 2.83
C THR A 128 6.85 -16.27 2.62
N GLY A 129 6.55 -15.91 1.38
CA GLY A 129 5.84 -14.70 0.98
C GLY A 129 4.34 -14.91 0.82
N TYR A 130 3.61 -13.82 0.74
CA TYR A 130 2.18 -13.82 0.42
C TYR A 130 1.98 -13.40 -1.04
N ALA A 131 1.50 -14.31 -1.88
CA ALA A 131 1.30 -14.03 -3.31
C ALA A 131 0.27 -12.90 -3.49
N LEU A 132 0.64 -11.88 -4.27
CA LEU A 132 -0.25 -10.74 -4.54
C LEU A 132 -1.52 -11.18 -5.29
N GLU A 133 -1.39 -12.11 -6.25
CA GLU A 133 -2.52 -12.69 -6.96
C GLU A 133 -3.51 -13.41 -6.03
N LYS A 134 -2.99 -14.03 -4.95
CA LYS A 134 -3.85 -14.65 -3.93
C LYS A 134 -4.67 -13.60 -3.18
N ILE A 135 -4.07 -12.45 -2.82
CA ILE A 135 -4.79 -11.33 -2.20
C ILE A 135 -5.89 -10.83 -3.14
N TYR A 136 -5.60 -10.67 -4.42
CA TYR A 136 -6.59 -10.25 -5.41
C TYR A 136 -7.77 -11.22 -5.48
N THR A 137 -7.48 -12.53 -5.47
CA THR A 137 -8.52 -13.56 -5.51
C THR A 137 -9.33 -13.57 -4.21
N GLU A 138 -8.70 -13.55 -3.06
CA GLU A 138 -9.38 -13.60 -1.75
C GLU A 138 -10.31 -12.40 -1.53
N LEU A 139 -9.85 -11.19 -1.85
CA LEU A 139 -10.65 -9.97 -1.66
C LEU A 139 -11.59 -9.67 -2.83
N GLY A 140 -11.22 -10.05 -4.05
CA GLY A 140 -12.00 -9.71 -5.25
C GLY A 140 -13.05 -10.74 -5.66
N SER A 141 -12.97 -11.98 -5.14
CA SER A 141 -13.94 -13.04 -5.45
C SER A 141 -15.17 -13.02 -4.55
N VAL A 142 -15.13 -12.26 -3.45
CA VAL A 142 -16.27 -12.11 -2.56
C VAL A 142 -17.11 -10.89 -2.97
N PRO A 143 -18.43 -10.91 -2.75
CA PRO A 143 -19.27 -9.77 -3.05
C PRO A 143 -18.83 -8.52 -2.26
N SER A 144 -18.51 -7.45 -2.97
CA SER A 144 -18.10 -6.17 -2.37
C SER A 144 -18.55 -5.01 -3.24
N LYS A 145 -18.75 -3.86 -2.62
CA LYS A 145 -19.08 -2.63 -3.34
C LYS A 145 -17.84 -2.11 -4.09
N GLU A 146 -16.75 -1.97 -3.38
CA GLU A 146 -15.46 -1.48 -3.87
C GLU A 146 -14.33 -2.07 -3.05
N VAL A 147 -13.21 -2.44 -3.68
CA VAL A 147 -11.98 -2.88 -3.03
C VAL A 147 -10.84 -2.02 -3.56
N THR A 148 -10.14 -1.30 -2.71
CA THR A 148 -9.00 -0.46 -3.09
C THR A 148 -7.74 -0.96 -2.38
N LEU A 149 -6.72 -1.28 -3.15
CA LEU A 149 -5.40 -1.65 -2.63
C LEU A 149 -4.39 -0.53 -2.85
N PHE A 150 -3.57 -0.25 -1.83
CA PHE A 150 -2.41 0.63 -1.91
C PHE A 150 -1.16 -0.16 -1.55
N LEU A 151 -0.23 -0.29 -2.50
CA LEU A 151 0.96 -1.12 -2.37
C LEU A 151 2.22 -0.24 -2.46
N ASP A 152 2.77 0.15 -1.31
CA ASP A 152 4.04 0.87 -1.20
C ASP A 152 5.19 -0.13 -1.06
N ALA A 153 5.49 -0.81 -2.16
CA ALA A 153 6.50 -1.86 -2.23
C ALA A 153 7.22 -1.86 -3.58
N CYS A 154 8.47 -2.33 -3.58
CA CYS A 154 9.24 -2.63 -4.78
C CYS A 154 9.11 -4.12 -5.09
N PHE A 155 8.59 -4.48 -6.25
CA PHE A 155 8.47 -5.90 -6.66
C PHE A 155 9.61 -6.38 -7.54
N SER A 156 10.64 -5.57 -7.74
CA SER A 156 11.84 -5.92 -8.50
C SER A 156 12.92 -6.64 -7.68
N GLY A 157 12.69 -6.85 -6.38
CA GLY A 157 13.72 -7.30 -5.44
C GLY A 157 14.66 -6.19 -4.96
N ALA A 158 14.36 -4.93 -5.31
CA ALA A 158 15.11 -3.76 -4.85
C ALA A 158 14.71 -3.36 -3.42
N LYS A 159 15.66 -2.73 -2.70
CA LYS A 159 15.40 -2.10 -1.40
C LYS A 159 14.89 -0.68 -1.60
N ARG A 160 14.08 -0.20 -0.64
CA ARG A 160 13.56 1.18 -0.65
C ARG A 160 14.67 2.26 -0.66
N ASP A 161 15.78 2.01 -0.01
CA ASP A 161 16.94 2.92 0.05
C ASP A 161 17.93 2.79 -1.12
N GLY A 162 17.59 1.96 -2.10
CA GLY A 162 18.44 1.59 -3.23
C GLY A 162 19.23 0.30 -2.97
N GLY A 163 19.73 -0.30 -4.04
CA GLY A 163 20.39 -1.62 -3.99
C GLY A 163 19.39 -2.77 -4.04
N MET A 164 19.88 -4.00 -3.85
CA MET A 164 19.09 -5.23 -3.93
C MET A 164 18.94 -5.88 -2.56
N LEU A 165 17.88 -6.64 -2.34
CA LEU A 165 17.76 -7.52 -1.18
C LEU A 165 18.95 -8.48 -1.13
N ALA A 166 19.41 -8.83 0.08
CA ALA A 166 20.58 -9.69 0.27
C ALA A 166 20.47 -11.04 -0.45
N SER A 167 19.25 -11.51 -0.63
CA SER A 167 18.88 -12.74 -1.32
C SER A 167 18.68 -12.58 -2.83
N ALA A 168 18.51 -11.37 -3.33
CA ALA A 168 18.35 -11.13 -4.76
C ALA A 168 19.72 -11.21 -5.46
N ARG A 169 19.80 -11.97 -6.55
CA ARG A 169 21.08 -12.26 -7.27
C ARG A 169 21.62 -11.09 -8.10
N GLY A 170 21.39 -9.84 -7.64
CA GLY A 170 21.97 -8.65 -8.28
C GLY A 170 21.31 -8.20 -9.58
N ILE A 171 20.19 -8.79 -9.98
CA ILE A 171 19.43 -8.41 -11.18
C ILE A 171 18.03 -7.99 -10.76
N ALA A 172 17.66 -6.73 -11.05
CA ALA A 172 16.29 -6.29 -10.90
C ALA A 172 15.40 -7.03 -11.90
N LEU A 173 14.39 -7.73 -11.39
CA LEU A 173 13.44 -8.46 -12.21
C LEU A 173 12.15 -7.65 -12.34
N LYS A 174 11.66 -7.52 -13.57
CA LYS A 174 10.34 -6.93 -13.81
C LYS A 174 9.26 -7.91 -13.32
N ALA A 175 8.68 -7.63 -12.15
CA ALA A 175 7.61 -8.46 -11.61
C ALA A 175 6.30 -8.23 -12.36
N ASN A 176 5.50 -9.30 -12.45
CA ASN A 176 4.11 -9.22 -12.88
C ASN A 176 3.24 -9.09 -11.62
N SER A 177 2.64 -7.92 -11.43
CA SER A 177 1.74 -7.68 -10.30
C SER A 177 0.38 -8.40 -10.44
N GLY A 178 0.17 -9.15 -11.52
CA GLY A 178 -1.09 -9.84 -11.79
C GLY A 178 -2.20 -8.90 -12.27
N GLN A 179 -3.39 -9.46 -12.39
CA GLN A 179 -4.60 -8.72 -12.76
C GLN A 179 -5.58 -8.73 -11.59
N PRO A 180 -6.02 -7.58 -11.09
CA PRO A 180 -7.07 -7.53 -10.07
C PRO A 180 -8.38 -8.13 -10.61
N VAL A 181 -9.18 -8.68 -9.70
CA VAL A 181 -10.48 -9.30 -10.02
C VAL A 181 -11.58 -8.67 -9.18
N GLY A 182 -12.84 -8.92 -9.54
CA GLY A 182 -13.98 -8.33 -8.84
C GLY A 182 -14.05 -6.81 -8.99
N ASN A 183 -14.54 -6.12 -7.98
CA ASN A 183 -14.65 -4.66 -7.94
C ASN A 183 -13.38 -4.01 -7.33
N MET A 184 -12.23 -4.29 -7.92
CA MET A 184 -10.93 -3.94 -7.34
C MET A 184 -10.15 -2.93 -8.16
N VAL A 185 -9.56 -1.94 -7.45
CA VAL A 185 -8.58 -0.98 -8.00
C VAL A 185 -7.30 -1.10 -7.20
N VAL A 186 -6.16 -1.23 -7.87
CA VAL A 186 -4.84 -1.40 -7.25
C VAL A 186 -3.95 -0.22 -7.59
N PHE A 187 -3.47 0.47 -6.56
CA PHE A 187 -2.44 1.50 -6.64
C PHE A 187 -1.09 0.88 -6.29
N THR A 188 -0.10 1.05 -7.13
CA THR A 188 1.27 0.62 -6.85
C THR A 188 2.22 1.80 -6.79
N ALA A 189 3.20 1.76 -5.89
CA ALA A 189 4.15 2.86 -5.69
C ALA A 189 5.13 3.05 -6.85
N ALA A 190 5.40 1.99 -7.60
CA ALA A 190 6.35 1.99 -8.71
C ALA A 190 5.95 0.93 -9.74
N GLN A 191 6.37 1.10 -10.98
CA GLN A 191 6.10 0.14 -12.06
C GLN A 191 7.32 -0.71 -12.37
N GLY A 192 7.08 -1.95 -12.82
CA GLY A 192 8.08 -2.81 -13.44
C GLY A 192 9.28 -3.08 -12.55
N ASP A 193 10.43 -2.58 -12.95
CA ASP A 193 11.73 -2.71 -12.30
C ASP A 193 12.14 -1.46 -11.49
N GLU A 194 11.27 -0.46 -11.41
CA GLU A 194 11.52 0.74 -10.62
C GLU A 194 11.51 0.45 -9.10
N THR A 195 12.13 1.35 -8.35
CA THR A 195 12.18 1.32 -6.89
C THR A 195 11.17 2.30 -6.29
N ALA A 196 10.45 1.89 -5.24
CA ALA A 196 9.67 2.79 -4.41
C ALA A 196 10.61 3.42 -3.36
N TYR A 197 10.90 4.72 -3.52
CA TYR A 197 11.89 5.43 -2.72
C TYR A 197 11.32 6.00 -1.43
N PRO A 198 12.18 6.18 -0.39
CA PRO A 198 11.81 6.94 0.79
C PRO A 198 11.85 8.44 0.49
N TYR A 199 10.98 9.19 1.14
CA TYR A 199 11.07 10.64 1.25
C TYR A 199 11.64 11.01 2.62
N LYS A 200 12.95 10.90 2.75
CA LYS A 200 13.67 11.00 4.06
C LYS A 200 13.36 12.28 4.83
N LYS A 201 13.23 13.41 4.12
CA LYS A 201 12.89 14.71 4.72
C LYS A 201 11.55 14.68 5.43
N GLU A 202 10.60 13.91 4.90
CA GLU A 202 9.24 13.84 5.41
C GLU A 202 9.01 12.61 6.32
N GLY A 203 9.97 11.68 6.42
CA GLY A 203 9.84 10.48 7.26
C GLY A 203 8.78 9.49 6.76
N HIS A 204 8.59 9.42 5.46
CA HIS A 204 7.62 8.56 4.76
C HIS A 204 8.21 7.90 3.52
N GLY A 205 7.53 6.88 2.98
CA GLY A 205 7.69 6.50 1.59
C GLY A 205 7.17 7.63 0.68
N LEU A 206 7.84 7.83 -0.46
CA LEU A 206 7.47 8.93 -1.38
C LEU A 206 6.03 8.78 -1.90
N PHE A 207 5.61 7.56 -2.23
CA PHE A 207 4.25 7.25 -2.64
C PHE A 207 3.25 7.54 -1.52
N THR A 208 3.50 7.03 -0.31
CA THR A 208 2.60 7.22 0.83
C THR A 208 2.51 8.69 1.23
N TYR A 209 3.60 9.44 1.20
CA TYR A 209 3.56 10.88 1.48
C TYR A 209 2.55 11.60 0.58
N TYR A 210 2.60 11.39 -0.74
CA TYR A 210 1.69 12.06 -1.65
C TYR A 210 0.25 11.52 -1.59
N LEU A 211 0.08 10.24 -1.26
CA LEU A 211 -1.24 9.67 -0.94
C LEU A 211 -1.89 10.40 0.25
N LEU A 212 -1.15 10.53 1.36
CA LEU A 212 -1.59 11.24 2.55
C LEU A 212 -1.81 12.73 2.30
N LYS A 213 -0.94 13.35 1.49
CA LYS A 213 -1.01 14.77 1.14
C LYS A 213 -2.32 15.10 0.42
N GLU A 214 -2.69 14.32 -0.60
CA GLU A 214 -3.95 14.51 -1.32
C GLU A 214 -5.16 14.29 -0.41
N LEU A 215 -5.15 13.25 0.41
CA LEU A 215 -6.23 13.01 1.38
C LEU A 215 -6.36 14.16 2.39
N LYS A 216 -5.25 14.76 2.80
CA LYS A 216 -5.24 15.91 3.70
C LYS A 216 -5.84 17.15 3.04
N GLU A 217 -5.32 17.53 1.87
CA GLU A 217 -5.70 18.75 1.17
C GLU A 217 -7.16 18.74 0.73
N THR A 218 -7.64 17.59 0.26
CA THR A 218 -9.02 17.41 -0.16
C THR A 218 -9.97 17.06 0.99
N LYS A 219 -9.43 16.82 2.20
CA LYS A 219 -10.20 16.29 3.35
C LYS A 219 -10.89 14.96 2.99
N GLY A 220 -10.23 14.15 2.16
CA GLY A 220 -10.74 12.89 1.65
C GLY A 220 -11.81 13.03 0.55
N ASN A 221 -12.12 14.23 0.08
CA ASN A 221 -13.09 14.47 -1.01
C ASN A 221 -12.36 14.43 -2.36
N THR A 222 -11.89 13.27 -2.73
CA THR A 222 -11.20 13.02 -4.00
C THR A 222 -11.70 11.70 -4.59
N THR A 223 -11.81 11.63 -5.91
CA THR A 223 -12.09 10.36 -6.57
C THR A 223 -10.81 9.53 -6.70
N LEU A 224 -10.94 8.21 -6.93
CA LEU A 224 -9.77 7.35 -7.14
C LEU A 224 -8.95 7.81 -8.35
N LYS A 225 -9.60 8.31 -9.40
CA LYS A 225 -8.92 8.88 -10.57
C LYS A 225 -8.10 10.12 -10.20
N GLN A 226 -8.70 11.07 -9.50
CA GLN A 226 -8.03 12.29 -9.05
C GLN A 226 -6.86 11.98 -8.12
N LEU A 227 -7.08 11.06 -7.17
CA LEU A 227 -6.04 10.57 -6.26
C LEU A 227 -4.87 9.93 -7.03
N GLY A 228 -5.16 9.07 -7.99
CA GLY A 228 -4.15 8.41 -8.82
C GLY A 228 -3.36 9.39 -9.66
N ASP A 229 -4.02 10.34 -10.31
CA ASP A 229 -3.38 11.37 -11.13
C ASP A 229 -2.47 12.29 -10.28
N TYR A 230 -2.94 12.70 -9.10
CA TYR A 230 -2.16 13.51 -8.17
C TYR A 230 -0.90 12.77 -7.69
N VAL A 231 -1.07 11.55 -7.20
CA VAL A 231 0.05 10.74 -6.69
C VAL A 231 1.05 10.45 -7.82
N SER A 232 0.58 9.98 -8.97
CA SER A 232 1.45 9.65 -10.10
C SER A 232 2.27 10.84 -10.56
N LYS A 233 1.63 12.01 -10.75
CA LYS A 233 2.30 13.24 -11.17
C LYS A 233 3.38 13.67 -10.17
N ASN A 234 3.01 13.79 -8.89
CA ASN A 234 3.92 14.33 -7.87
C ASN A 234 5.07 13.38 -7.56
N VAL A 235 4.80 12.07 -7.43
CA VAL A 235 5.85 11.06 -7.20
C VAL A 235 6.82 11.00 -8.37
N SER A 236 6.35 10.97 -9.62
CA SER A 236 7.21 10.92 -10.81
C SER A 236 8.12 12.14 -10.91
N GLN A 237 7.62 13.32 -10.62
CA GLN A 237 8.41 14.54 -10.62
C GLN A 237 9.41 14.57 -9.46
N GLN A 238 8.96 14.29 -8.26
CA GLN A 238 9.76 14.41 -7.06
C GLN A 238 10.85 13.33 -6.95
N SER A 239 10.59 12.11 -7.45
CA SER A 239 11.58 11.04 -7.45
C SER A 239 12.85 11.40 -8.23
N ILE A 240 12.70 12.10 -9.36
CA ILE A 240 13.84 12.58 -10.14
C ILE A 240 14.60 13.66 -9.36
N VAL A 241 13.89 14.57 -8.70
CA VAL A 241 14.52 15.67 -7.94
C VAL A 241 15.32 15.16 -6.74
N ILE A 242 14.78 14.22 -5.97
CA ILE A 242 15.40 13.77 -4.71
C ILE A 242 16.30 12.55 -4.86
N ASN A 243 16.04 11.69 -5.84
CA ASN A 243 16.75 10.42 -6.01
C ASN A 243 17.48 10.29 -7.35
N SER A 244 17.30 11.23 -8.28
CA SER A 244 17.83 11.20 -9.66
C SER A 244 17.43 9.92 -10.42
N LYS A 245 16.29 9.33 -10.06
CA LYS A 245 15.75 8.10 -10.65
C LYS A 245 14.24 8.17 -10.74
N SER A 246 13.69 7.50 -11.74
CA SER A 246 12.24 7.43 -11.93
C SER A 246 11.55 6.54 -10.90
N GLN A 247 10.42 7.00 -10.42
CA GLN A 247 9.44 6.20 -9.71
C GLN A 247 8.06 6.58 -10.26
N THR A 248 7.38 5.64 -10.88
CA THR A 248 6.11 5.87 -11.59
C THR A 248 5.00 5.05 -10.95
N PRO A 249 4.20 5.63 -10.05
CA PRO A 249 3.01 4.96 -9.53
C PRO A 249 2.03 4.59 -10.63
N THR A 250 1.33 3.47 -10.44
CA THR A 250 0.31 3.01 -11.38
C THR A 250 -1.02 2.80 -10.68
N VAL A 251 -2.11 2.89 -11.46
CA VAL A 251 -3.46 2.53 -11.00
C VAL A 251 -4.03 1.52 -11.98
N ILE A 252 -4.38 0.35 -11.47
CA ILE A 252 -4.84 -0.78 -12.27
C ILE A 252 -6.22 -1.22 -11.77
N PRO A 253 -7.30 -0.90 -12.49
CA PRO A 253 -8.62 -1.45 -12.21
C PRO A 253 -8.75 -2.87 -12.72
N SER A 254 -9.62 -3.68 -12.12
CA SER A 254 -10.05 -4.93 -12.72
C SER A 254 -10.83 -4.68 -14.03
N LYS A 255 -10.83 -5.65 -14.92
CA LYS A 255 -11.42 -5.49 -16.27
C LYS A 255 -12.91 -5.16 -16.24
N ASN A 256 -13.66 -5.72 -15.30
CA ASN A 256 -15.12 -5.55 -15.21
C ASN A 256 -15.56 -4.17 -14.69
N ILE A 257 -14.65 -3.35 -14.21
CA ILE A 257 -14.93 -1.99 -13.70
C ILE A 257 -14.15 -0.90 -14.43
N ALA A 258 -13.49 -1.23 -15.55
CA ALA A 258 -12.63 -0.29 -16.27
C ALA A 258 -13.29 1.08 -16.55
N ASP A 259 -14.60 1.08 -16.78
CA ASP A 259 -15.38 2.30 -17.10
C ASP A 259 -16.08 2.93 -15.89
N LYS A 260 -15.89 2.40 -14.66
CA LYS A 260 -16.67 2.81 -13.49
C LYS A 260 -15.84 3.36 -12.33
N TRP A 261 -14.62 2.85 -12.16
CA TRP A 261 -13.79 3.11 -10.97
C TRP A 261 -13.35 4.56 -10.82
N GLU A 262 -13.27 5.32 -11.91
CA GLU A 262 -12.72 6.68 -11.92
C GLU A 262 -13.46 7.64 -10.97
N GLY A 263 -14.76 7.45 -10.84
CA GLY A 263 -15.62 8.22 -9.94
C GLY A 263 -15.72 7.67 -8.51
N TRP A 264 -15.12 6.53 -8.21
CA TRP A 264 -15.16 5.94 -6.87
C TRP A 264 -14.37 6.78 -5.86
N THR A 265 -14.77 6.69 -4.59
CA THR A 265 -14.14 7.42 -3.49
C THR A 265 -13.87 6.47 -2.32
N LEU A 266 -12.89 6.81 -1.49
CA LEU A 266 -12.58 6.04 -0.28
C LEU A 266 -13.60 6.26 0.86
N LYS A 267 -14.41 7.32 0.77
CA LYS A 267 -15.50 7.63 1.71
C LYS A 267 -16.76 6.86 1.40
#